data_f958878fe443a1f38a94b6227497e652
#
_entry.id   f958878fe443a1f38a94b6227497e652
#
_cell.length_a   1.000
_cell.length_b   1.000
_cell.length_c   1.000
_cell.angle_alpha   90.00
_cell.angle_beta   90.00
_cell.angle_gamma   90.00
#
_symmetry.space_group_name_H-M   'P 1'
#
loop_
_entity.id
_entity.type
_entity.pdbx_description
1 polymer ?
#
loop_
_entity_poly.entity_id
_entity_poly.type
_entity_poly.pdbx_seq_one_letter_code
_entity_poly.pdbx_strand_id
1 'polypeptide(L)'
;MTVIARELRPGVRDDAEGFAEVRSLALPFMLDTPDSVLHNLTHSHPDAGFRQFVAEEDGEIIGTAQAGLAHDSPEPGQGYLNVYTHPERTRRGAGSLLVRTAEEYLAGLGATRLFSWVLDEPAHRAFAERHGYRPSRSAHFLRLDLAHGTLPPRQDPPPGVGLRTGADYADDPRPLFELDAEATADEPSDIGAEFTDFEAWVEETWRHPLLDLELTSVAVADGRPVAFSAAHTDRARRRYGSAMTGAARAFRGRGLAKLAKNDSLHRARAAGYREAFTGNDTGNGPMLAINTWFGYQICATEVRHVRELG
;
A
#
# COMPACT_ATOMS: atom_id res chain seq x y z
N MET A 1 -24.67 17.86 -16.89
CA MET A 1 -23.43 17.86 -16.10
C MET A 1 -22.40 17.06 -16.91
N THR A 2 -21.22 17.61 -17.11
CA THR A 2 -20.17 16.96 -17.91
C THR A 2 -19.05 16.54 -16.97
N VAL A 3 -18.72 15.26 -16.98
CA VAL A 3 -17.57 14.72 -16.27
C VAL A 3 -16.36 14.85 -17.19
N ILE A 4 -15.26 15.42 -16.68
CA ILE A 4 -13.97 15.51 -17.36
C ILE A 4 -12.92 14.69 -16.62
N ALA A 5 -11.96 14.12 -17.36
CA ALA A 5 -10.77 13.53 -16.77
C ALA A 5 -9.55 14.43 -17.04
N ARG A 6 -8.70 14.59 -16.06
CA ARG A 6 -7.44 15.31 -16.17
C ARG A 6 -6.38 14.75 -15.23
N GLU A 7 -5.14 15.07 -15.46
CA GLU A 7 -4.09 14.79 -14.49
C GLU A 7 -4.29 15.60 -13.20
N LEU A 8 -3.88 15.02 -12.07
CA LEU A 8 -3.78 15.73 -10.80
C LEU A 8 -2.65 16.76 -10.88
N ARG A 9 -2.91 17.96 -10.41
CA ARG A 9 -1.96 19.08 -10.43
C ARG A 9 -1.13 19.09 -9.14
N PRO A 10 0.18 18.81 -9.18
CA PRO A 10 1.00 18.71 -7.98
C PRO A 10 1.12 20.03 -7.19
N GLY A 11 0.93 21.18 -7.86
CA GLY A 11 0.95 22.50 -7.22
C GLY A 11 -0.40 22.96 -6.63
N VAL A 12 -1.46 22.14 -6.73
CA VAL A 12 -2.81 22.49 -6.26
C VAL A 12 -3.21 21.57 -5.10
N ARG A 13 -3.16 22.11 -3.89
CA ARG A 13 -3.47 21.36 -2.66
C ARG A 13 -4.88 20.75 -2.67
N ASP A 14 -5.87 21.50 -3.16
CA ASP A 14 -7.26 21.05 -3.25
C ASP A 14 -7.41 19.80 -4.11
N ASP A 15 -6.59 19.61 -5.15
CA ASP A 15 -6.58 18.39 -5.96
C ASP A 15 -6.16 17.17 -5.12
N ALA A 16 -5.11 17.31 -4.32
CA ALA A 16 -4.64 16.24 -3.45
C ALA A 16 -5.64 15.93 -2.32
N GLU A 17 -6.30 16.95 -1.79
CA GLU A 17 -7.34 16.79 -0.76
C GLU A 17 -8.55 16.05 -1.34
N GLY A 18 -9.06 16.48 -2.49
CA GLY A 18 -10.18 15.78 -3.16
C GLY A 18 -9.83 14.35 -3.59
N PHE A 19 -8.58 14.13 -4.04
CA PHE A 19 -8.08 12.79 -4.37
C PHE A 19 -8.07 11.88 -3.13
N ALA A 20 -7.46 12.36 -2.03
CA ALA A 20 -7.38 11.61 -0.77
C ALA A 20 -8.78 11.36 -0.16
N GLU A 21 -9.70 12.32 -0.29
CA GLU A 21 -11.08 12.18 0.20
C GLU A 21 -11.82 11.07 -0.55
N VAL A 22 -11.83 11.10 -1.89
CA VAL A 22 -12.48 10.06 -2.70
C VAL A 22 -11.92 8.68 -2.36
N ARG A 23 -10.60 8.54 -2.25
CA ARG A 23 -9.99 7.26 -1.88
C ARG A 23 -10.36 6.82 -0.46
N SER A 24 -10.33 7.72 0.50
CA SER A 24 -10.73 7.42 1.89
C SER A 24 -12.18 6.95 2.01
N LEU A 25 -13.07 7.46 1.17
CA LEU A 25 -14.48 7.05 1.11
C LEU A 25 -14.67 5.71 0.39
N ALA A 26 -13.93 5.50 -0.70
CA ALA A 26 -14.00 4.26 -1.46
C ALA A 26 -13.24 3.10 -0.79
N LEU A 27 -12.15 3.39 -0.09
CA LEU A 27 -11.25 2.43 0.54
C LEU A 27 -10.98 2.82 2.01
N PRO A 28 -11.97 2.70 2.90
CA PRO A 28 -11.84 3.20 4.29
C PRO A 28 -10.78 2.45 5.12
N PHE A 29 -10.21 1.38 4.60
CA PHE A 29 -9.15 0.57 5.20
C PHE A 29 -7.74 0.91 4.65
N MET A 30 -7.64 1.79 3.66
CA MET A 30 -6.38 2.34 3.17
C MET A 30 -6.04 3.65 3.90
N LEU A 31 -4.76 3.96 3.97
CA LEU A 31 -4.28 5.23 4.49
C LEU A 31 -3.86 6.11 3.32
N ASP A 32 -4.67 7.10 3.00
CA ASP A 32 -4.39 8.12 2.00
C ASP A 32 -4.53 9.50 2.64
N THR A 33 -3.48 10.30 2.56
CA THR A 33 -3.48 11.70 3.01
C THR A 33 -3.11 12.60 1.84
N PRO A 34 -3.48 13.89 1.85
CA PRO A 34 -3.06 14.81 0.79
C PRO A 34 -1.54 14.83 0.60
N ASP A 35 -0.77 14.73 1.69
CA ASP A 35 0.69 14.71 1.62
C ASP A 35 1.21 13.42 0.96
N SER A 36 0.63 12.25 1.26
CA SER A 36 1.02 11.00 0.60
C SER A 36 0.64 11.00 -0.88
N VAL A 37 -0.49 11.59 -1.25
CA VAL A 37 -0.90 11.76 -2.65
C VAL A 37 0.12 12.60 -3.42
N LEU A 38 0.52 13.75 -2.88
CA LEU A 38 1.53 14.61 -3.51
C LEU A 38 2.91 13.95 -3.54
N HIS A 39 3.30 13.28 -2.47
CA HIS A 39 4.57 12.56 -2.39
C HIS A 39 4.67 11.50 -3.48
N ASN A 40 3.68 10.63 -3.58
CA ASN A 40 3.65 9.58 -4.61
C ASN A 40 3.73 10.16 -6.03
N LEU A 41 3.08 11.31 -6.28
CA LEU A 41 3.13 11.95 -7.60
C LEU A 41 4.51 12.53 -7.93
N THR A 42 5.25 13.03 -6.93
CA THR A 42 6.48 13.81 -7.14
C THR A 42 7.77 13.03 -6.88
N HIS A 43 7.71 11.89 -6.17
CA HIS A 43 8.87 11.11 -5.75
C HIS A 43 8.86 9.68 -6.30
N SER A 44 7.87 9.29 -7.11
CA SER A 44 7.92 7.99 -7.81
C SER A 44 9.09 7.93 -8.77
N HIS A 45 9.66 6.73 -8.92
CA HIS A 45 10.76 6.50 -9.85
C HIS A 45 10.41 6.99 -11.27
N PRO A 46 11.30 7.72 -11.98
CA PRO A 46 11.01 8.27 -13.31
C PRO A 46 10.56 7.20 -14.32
N ASP A 47 11.16 6.01 -14.28
CA ASP A 47 10.84 4.91 -15.20
C ASP A 47 9.47 4.28 -14.94
N ALA A 48 8.87 4.52 -13.76
CA ALA A 48 7.49 4.14 -13.51
C ALA A 48 6.50 4.95 -14.35
N GLY A 49 6.87 6.15 -14.81
CA GLY A 49 5.97 7.06 -15.49
C GLY A 49 4.68 7.29 -14.68
N PHE A 50 4.78 7.27 -13.35
CA PHE A 50 3.61 7.31 -12.48
C PHE A 50 2.79 8.59 -12.68
N ARG A 51 1.46 8.44 -12.81
CA ARG A 51 0.51 9.54 -12.88
C ARG A 51 -0.72 9.27 -12.03
N GLN A 52 -1.28 10.36 -11.57
CA GLN A 52 -2.59 10.38 -10.90
C GLN A 52 -3.56 11.19 -11.74
N PHE A 53 -4.72 10.61 -12.00
CA PHE A 53 -5.81 11.25 -12.73
C PHE A 53 -7.01 11.45 -11.83
N VAL A 54 -7.78 12.50 -12.09
CA VAL A 54 -9.05 12.79 -11.42
C VAL A 54 -10.16 12.90 -12.42
N ALA A 55 -11.35 12.44 -12.06
CA ALA A 55 -12.59 12.75 -12.73
C ALA A 55 -13.30 13.84 -11.95
N GLU A 56 -13.60 14.96 -12.62
CA GLU A 56 -14.20 16.15 -12.04
C GLU A 56 -15.58 16.41 -12.65
N GLU A 57 -16.53 16.74 -11.80
CA GLU A 57 -17.89 17.17 -12.17
C GLU A 57 -18.21 18.46 -11.41
N ASP A 58 -18.51 19.53 -12.12
CA ASP A 58 -18.85 20.85 -11.55
C ASP A 58 -17.83 21.39 -10.52
N GLY A 59 -16.53 21.12 -10.74
CA GLY A 59 -15.42 21.54 -9.86
C GLY A 59 -15.13 20.58 -8.69
N GLU A 60 -15.91 19.52 -8.51
CA GLU A 60 -15.70 18.50 -7.48
C GLU A 60 -15.02 17.26 -8.06
N ILE A 61 -14.02 16.72 -7.38
CA ILE A 61 -13.39 15.45 -7.73
C ILE A 61 -14.29 14.31 -7.26
N ILE A 62 -14.79 13.52 -8.22
CA ILE A 62 -15.71 12.40 -8.00
C ILE A 62 -15.10 11.03 -8.34
N GLY A 63 -13.87 11.03 -8.83
CA GLY A 63 -13.15 9.79 -9.15
C GLY A 63 -11.67 10.01 -9.24
N THR A 64 -10.91 8.96 -9.00
CA THR A 64 -9.45 8.95 -8.97
C THR A 64 -8.90 7.75 -9.73
N ALA A 65 -7.75 7.92 -10.39
CA ALA A 65 -6.97 6.83 -10.93
C ALA A 65 -5.49 7.02 -10.61
N GLN A 66 -4.81 5.91 -10.34
CA GLN A 66 -3.34 5.83 -10.24
C GLN A 66 -2.88 4.87 -11.33
N ALA A 67 -1.89 5.28 -12.10
CA ALA A 67 -1.37 4.49 -13.21
C ALA A 67 0.15 4.63 -13.30
N GLY A 68 0.85 3.54 -13.59
CA GLY A 68 2.29 3.51 -13.77
C GLY A 68 2.77 2.18 -14.33
N LEU A 69 4.00 2.14 -14.79
CA LEU A 69 4.69 0.90 -15.16
C LEU A 69 5.26 0.24 -13.89
N ALA A 70 5.29 -1.07 -13.87
CA ALA A 70 6.06 -1.84 -12.89
C ALA A 70 7.53 -1.85 -13.33
N HIS A 71 8.22 -0.73 -13.13
CA HIS A 71 9.59 -0.50 -13.61
C HIS A 71 10.63 -1.42 -12.96
N ASP A 72 10.34 -1.90 -11.77
CA ASP A 72 11.12 -2.85 -10.98
C ASP A 72 10.80 -4.32 -11.31
N SER A 73 9.87 -4.57 -12.24
CA SER A 73 9.57 -5.91 -12.72
C SER A 73 10.61 -6.39 -13.74
N PRO A 74 11.09 -7.65 -13.64
CA PRO A 74 11.92 -8.25 -14.65
C PRO A 74 11.20 -8.48 -15.99
N GLU A 75 9.86 -8.44 -16.01
CA GLU A 75 9.05 -8.56 -17.22
C GLU A 75 8.67 -7.17 -17.75
N PRO A 76 9.15 -6.75 -18.94
CA PRO A 76 8.82 -5.45 -19.49
C PRO A 76 7.35 -5.35 -19.92
N GLY A 77 6.84 -4.12 -19.98
CA GLY A 77 5.48 -3.85 -20.44
C GLY A 77 4.38 -4.16 -19.42
N GLN A 78 4.72 -4.47 -18.19
CA GLN A 78 3.73 -4.58 -17.11
C GLN A 78 3.42 -3.19 -16.55
N GLY A 79 2.12 -2.89 -16.42
CA GLY A 79 1.65 -1.66 -15.82
C GLY A 79 0.52 -1.92 -14.83
N TYR A 80 0.24 -0.96 -14.00
CA TYR A 80 -0.89 -1.03 -13.06
C TYR A 80 -1.80 0.18 -13.21
N LEU A 81 -3.08 -0.06 -12.95
CA LEU A 81 -4.14 0.92 -13.00
C LEU A 81 -5.16 0.64 -11.90
N ASN A 82 -5.31 1.55 -10.96
CA ASN A 82 -6.33 1.44 -9.91
C ASN A 82 -7.28 2.65 -9.98
N VAL A 83 -8.57 2.38 -10.19
CA VAL A 83 -9.61 3.40 -10.36
C VAL A 83 -10.66 3.27 -9.27
N TYR A 84 -10.94 4.39 -8.60
CA TYR A 84 -11.98 4.47 -7.58
C TYR A 84 -12.88 5.68 -7.83
N THR A 85 -14.16 5.56 -7.50
CA THR A 85 -15.13 6.64 -7.60
C THR A 85 -15.75 6.91 -6.24
N HIS A 86 -16.13 8.15 -6.01
CA HIS A 86 -16.87 8.55 -4.81
C HIS A 86 -18.13 7.68 -4.67
N PRO A 87 -18.37 6.99 -3.53
CA PRO A 87 -19.44 6.01 -3.41
C PRO A 87 -20.84 6.57 -3.74
N GLU A 88 -21.09 7.83 -3.38
CA GLU A 88 -22.38 8.49 -3.65
C GLU A 88 -22.48 9.14 -5.05
N ARG A 89 -21.37 9.11 -5.82
CA ARG A 89 -21.31 9.73 -7.18
C ARG A 89 -21.05 8.69 -8.27
N THR A 90 -21.39 7.43 -8.02
CA THR A 90 -21.23 6.35 -9.00
C THR A 90 -22.20 6.49 -10.17
N ARG A 91 -21.93 5.73 -11.27
CA ARG A 91 -22.77 5.65 -12.49
C ARG A 91 -22.94 6.96 -13.27
N ARG A 92 -21.98 7.87 -13.12
CA ARG A 92 -21.90 9.15 -13.86
C ARG A 92 -20.89 9.11 -15.02
N GLY A 93 -20.30 7.96 -15.30
CA GLY A 93 -19.31 7.78 -16.36
C GLY A 93 -17.85 8.03 -15.92
N ALA A 94 -17.62 8.56 -14.71
CA ALA A 94 -16.30 8.89 -14.19
C ALA A 94 -15.32 7.70 -14.25
N GLY A 95 -15.71 6.53 -13.73
CA GLY A 95 -14.85 5.34 -13.73
C GLY A 95 -14.45 4.89 -15.14
N SER A 96 -15.39 4.83 -16.09
CA SER A 96 -15.07 4.45 -17.46
C SER A 96 -14.22 5.48 -18.21
N LEU A 97 -14.39 6.76 -17.87
CA LEU A 97 -13.56 7.83 -18.42
C LEU A 97 -12.12 7.69 -17.90
N LEU A 98 -11.94 7.50 -16.58
CA LEU A 98 -10.63 7.31 -15.97
C LEU A 98 -9.90 6.05 -16.49
N VAL A 99 -10.62 4.92 -16.63
CA VAL A 99 -10.02 3.70 -17.19
C VAL A 99 -9.46 3.99 -18.58
N ARG A 100 -10.26 4.58 -19.50
CA ARG A 100 -9.79 4.89 -20.85
C ARG A 100 -8.60 5.84 -20.87
N THR A 101 -8.66 6.94 -20.09
CA THR A 101 -7.58 7.93 -20.03
C THR A 101 -6.28 7.29 -19.53
N ALA A 102 -6.35 6.47 -18.50
CA ALA A 102 -5.16 5.82 -17.93
C ALA A 102 -4.63 4.68 -18.80
N GLU A 103 -5.51 3.92 -19.47
CA GLU A 103 -5.10 2.88 -20.44
C GLU A 103 -4.41 3.49 -21.67
N GLU A 104 -4.96 4.58 -22.22
CA GLU A 104 -4.32 5.32 -23.31
C GLU A 104 -2.95 5.85 -22.92
N TYR A 105 -2.83 6.38 -21.71
CA TYR A 105 -1.55 6.84 -21.16
C TYR A 105 -0.54 5.69 -21.03
N LEU A 106 -0.92 4.58 -20.39
CA LEU A 106 -0.04 3.42 -20.19
C LEU A 106 0.35 2.74 -21.50
N ALA A 107 -0.58 2.64 -22.46
CA ALA A 107 -0.26 2.16 -23.80
C ALA A 107 0.78 3.05 -24.51
N GLY A 108 0.69 4.38 -24.32
CA GLY A 108 1.69 5.34 -24.79
C GLY A 108 3.07 5.17 -24.17
N LEU A 109 3.16 4.60 -22.97
CA LEU A 109 4.41 4.21 -22.31
C LEU A 109 4.91 2.81 -22.72
N GLY A 110 4.17 2.09 -23.57
CA GLY A 110 4.54 0.75 -24.00
C GLY A 110 4.05 -0.38 -23.09
N ALA A 111 3.07 -0.11 -22.22
CA ALA A 111 2.44 -1.18 -21.47
C ALA A 111 1.70 -2.14 -22.39
N THR A 112 1.90 -3.45 -22.17
CA THR A 112 1.23 -4.53 -22.90
C THR A 112 0.30 -5.35 -22.02
N ARG A 113 0.49 -5.28 -20.70
CA ARG A 113 -0.31 -5.98 -19.70
C ARG A 113 -0.58 -5.05 -18.52
N LEU A 114 -1.85 -4.94 -18.14
CA LEU A 114 -2.30 -4.09 -17.03
C LEU A 114 -2.86 -4.92 -15.89
N PHE A 115 -2.49 -4.53 -14.69
CA PHE A 115 -2.94 -5.12 -13.44
C PHE A 115 -3.75 -4.09 -12.64
N SER A 116 -4.89 -4.52 -12.09
CA SER A 116 -5.75 -3.65 -11.28
C SER A 116 -6.27 -4.39 -10.07
N TRP A 117 -6.26 -3.74 -8.91
CA TRP A 117 -6.98 -4.25 -7.75
C TRP A 117 -8.42 -3.76 -7.76
N VAL A 118 -9.35 -4.67 -7.56
CA VAL A 118 -10.80 -4.44 -7.64
C VAL A 118 -11.45 -5.02 -6.39
N LEU A 119 -12.23 -4.23 -5.67
CA LEU A 119 -12.99 -4.74 -4.51
C LEU A 119 -13.86 -5.93 -4.93
N ASP A 120 -13.87 -6.98 -4.10
CA ASP A 120 -14.60 -8.22 -4.34
C ASP A 120 -16.12 -8.06 -4.11
N GLU A 121 -16.68 -7.12 -4.84
CA GLU A 121 -18.11 -6.83 -4.87
C GLU A 121 -18.66 -7.03 -6.29
N PRO A 122 -19.88 -7.58 -6.44
CA PRO A 122 -20.42 -7.92 -7.77
C PRO A 122 -20.42 -6.74 -8.75
N ALA A 123 -20.70 -5.52 -8.28
CA ALA A 123 -20.75 -4.34 -9.15
C ALA A 123 -19.35 -3.93 -9.65
N HIS A 124 -18.34 -4.02 -8.78
CA HIS A 124 -16.96 -3.66 -9.11
C HIS A 124 -16.32 -4.68 -10.04
N ARG A 125 -16.51 -5.99 -9.77
CA ARG A 125 -16.05 -7.05 -10.68
C ARG A 125 -16.69 -6.96 -12.06
N ALA A 126 -18.02 -6.78 -12.11
CA ALA A 126 -18.72 -6.61 -13.37
C ALA A 126 -18.28 -5.34 -14.13
N PHE A 127 -17.85 -4.29 -13.43
CA PHE A 127 -17.25 -3.11 -14.05
C PHE A 127 -15.89 -3.45 -14.69
N ALA A 128 -14.99 -4.10 -13.97
CA ALA A 128 -13.69 -4.52 -14.48
C ALA A 128 -13.82 -5.46 -15.70
N GLU A 129 -14.70 -6.46 -15.62
CA GLU A 129 -14.95 -7.42 -16.69
C GLU A 129 -15.47 -6.74 -17.96
N ARG A 130 -16.37 -5.74 -17.86
CA ARG A 130 -16.85 -4.95 -19.01
C ARG A 130 -15.74 -4.14 -19.67
N HIS A 131 -14.68 -3.81 -18.95
CA HIS A 131 -13.48 -3.18 -19.47
C HIS A 131 -12.41 -4.18 -19.94
N GLY A 132 -12.74 -5.49 -19.99
CA GLY A 132 -11.87 -6.54 -20.54
C GLY A 132 -10.85 -7.08 -19.52
N TYR A 133 -10.97 -6.72 -18.24
CA TYR A 133 -10.13 -7.26 -17.18
C TYR A 133 -10.66 -8.62 -16.70
N ARG A 134 -9.75 -9.54 -16.40
CA ARG A 134 -10.07 -10.90 -15.93
C ARG A 134 -9.47 -11.13 -14.54
N PRO A 135 -10.18 -11.79 -13.62
CA PRO A 135 -9.67 -12.04 -12.28
C PRO A 135 -8.47 -13.00 -12.28
N SER A 136 -7.52 -12.79 -11.39
CA SER A 136 -6.34 -13.64 -11.17
C SER A 136 -6.21 -14.10 -9.72
N ARG A 137 -5.80 -13.24 -8.81
CA ARG A 137 -5.52 -13.57 -7.40
C ARG A 137 -6.30 -12.66 -6.46
N SER A 138 -6.31 -12.97 -5.17
CA SER A 138 -7.05 -12.18 -4.17
C SER A 138 -6.15 -11.78 -3.00
N ALA A 139 -6.50 -10.66 -2.39
CA ALA A 139 -5.90 -10.17 -1.16
C ALA A 139 -6.99 -9.76 -0.17
N HIS A 140 -6.70 -9.90 1.12
CA HIS A 140 -7.57 -9.44 2.19
C HIS A 140 -7.00 -8.16 2.80
N PHE A 141 -7.86 -7.19 3.06
CA PHE A 141 -7.62 -6.14 4.02
C PHE A 141 -8.17 -6.55 5.38
N LEU A 142 -7.38 -6.33 6.41
CA LEU A 142 -7.71 -6.71 7.78
C LEU A 142 -7.66 -5.49 8.67
N ARG A 143 -8.61 -5.42 9.61
CA ARG A 143 -8.74 -4.35 10.60
C ARG A 143 -8.62 -4.91 12.01
N LEU A 144 -7.94 -4.17 12.88
CA LEU A 144 -7.85 -4.41 14.31
C LEU A 144 -8.31 -3.16 15.06
N ASP A 145 -9.21 -3.32 16.02
CA ASP A 145 -9.56 -2.26 16.96
C ASP A 145 -8.43 -2.12 18.00
N LEU A 146 -7.60 -1.10 17.85
CA LEU A 146 -6.51 -0.81 18.79
C LEU A 146 -7.04 -0.15 20.07
N ALA A 147 -8.14 0.60 20.01
CA ALA A 147 -8.66 1.33 21.16
C ALA A 147 -9.29 0.38 22.20
N HIS A 148 -10.13 -0.55 21.75
CA HIS A 148 -10.94 -1.39 22.63
C HIS A 148 -10.65 -2.88 22.48
N GLY A 149 -10.00 -3.29 21.37
CA GLY A 149 -9.64 -4.68 21.11
C GLY A 149 -8.56 -5.20 22.08
N THR A 150 -8.54 -6.51 22.26
CA THR A 150 -7.54 -7.18 23.09
C THR A 150 -6.32 -7.48 22.24
N LEU A 151 -5.21 -6.74 22.48
CA LEU A 151 -3.90 -7.14 21.95
C LEU A 151 -3.30 -8.26 22.82
N PRO A 152 -2.63 -9.24 22.21
CA PRO A 152 -1.77 -10.14 22.96
C PRO A 152 -0.75 -9.35 23.79
N PRO A 153 -0.31 -9.86 24.95
CA PRO A 153 0.67 -9.18 25.78
C PRO A 153 1.92 -8.79 24.97
N ARG A 154 2.55 -7.68 25.36
CA ARG A 154 3.84 -7.29 24.79
C ARG A 154 4.86 -8.41 25.03
N GLN A 155 5.52 -8.82 23.96
CA GLN A 155 6.47 -9.92 24.00
C GLN A 155 7.87 -9.38 24.30
N ASP A 156 8.58 -10.05 25.19
CA ASP A 156 10.01 -9.79 25.39
C ASP A 156 10.82 -10.45 24.26
N PRO A 157 11.88 -9.79 23.79
CA PRO A 157 12.77 -10.38 22.80
C PRO A 157 13.48 -11.62 23.39
N PRO A 158 13.66 -12.68 22.56
CA PRO A 158 14.43 -13.85 23.00
C PRO A 158 15.91 -13.50 23.23
N PRO A 159 16.67 -14.35 23.96
CA PRO A 159 18.08 -14.13 24.17
C PRO A 159 18.86 -13.85 22.88
N GLY A 160 19.72 -12.84 22.90
CA GLY A 160 20.52 -12.42 21.76
C GLY A 160 19.77 -11.54 20.75
N VAL A 161 18.50 -11.21 20.99
CA VAL A 161 17.70 -10.30 20.16
C VAL A 161 17.36 -9.05 20.95
N GLY A 162 17.52 -7.89 20.33
CA GLY A 162 17.04 -6.60 20.82
C GLY A 162 15.93 -6.04 19.97
N LEU A 163 15.18 -5.08 20.51
CA LEU A 163 14.23 -4.27 19.75
C LEU A 163 14.74 -2.84 19.63
N ARG A 164 14.63 -2.30 18.43
CA ARG A 164 14.90 -0.91 18.07
C ARG A 164 13.71 -0.33 17.29
N THR A 165 13.81 0.95 16.95
CA THR A 165 12.85 1.62 16.06
C THR A 165 13.50 1.96 14.72
N GLY A 166 12.70 2.33 13.72
CA GLY A 166 13.21 2.89 12.48
C GLY A 166 14.03 4.15 12.71
N ALA A 167 13.70 4.94 13.75
CA ALA A 167 14.43 6.16 14.09
C ALA A 167 15.90 5.90 14.47
N ASP A 168 16.24 4.73 14.98
CA ASP A 168 17.63 4.33 15.23
C ASP A 168 18.48 4.18 13.96
N TYR A 169 17.83 4.18 12.80
CA TYR A 169 18.45 4.07 11.46
C TYR A 169 18.29 5.35 10.63
N ALA A 170 17.89 6.47 11.26
CA ALA A 170 17.64 7.71 10.53
C ALA A 170 18.87 8.24 9.78
N ASP A 171 20.06 8.06 10.34
CA ASP A 171 21.32 8.51 9.72
C ASP A 171 21.85 7.54 8.65
N ASP A 172 21.51 6.25 8.75
CA ASP A 172 21.87 5.22 7.76
C ASP A 172 20.76 4.16 7.65
N PRO A 173 19.80 4.34 6.74
CA PRO A 173 18.71 3.38 6.56
C PRO A 173 19.09 2.17 5.68
N ARG A 174 20.31 2.11 5.12
CA ARG A 174 20.75 1.03 4.21
C ARG A 174 20.54 -0.38 4.78
N PRO A 175 20.80 -0.67 6.08
CA PRO A 175 20.54 -2.01 6.61
C PRO A 175 19.04 -2.40 6.61
N LEU A 176 18.13 -1.41 6.67
CA LEU A 176 16.69 -1.66 6.55
C LEU A 176 16.25 -1.82 5.09
N PHE A 177 16.86 -1.08 4.16
CA PHE A 177 16.67 -1.30 2.73
C PHE A 177 17.03 -2.74 2.33
N GLU A 178 18.21 -3.23 2.75
CA GLU A 178 18.65 -4.60 2.44
C GLU A 178 17.69 -5.66 2.99
N LEU A 179 17.17 -5.44 4.22
CA LEU A 179 16.20 -6.34 4.83
C LEU A 179 14.83 -6.28 4.15
N ASP A 180 14.37 -5.09 3.75
CA ASP A 180 13.11 -4.88 3.05
C ASP A 180 13.16 -5.52 1.66
N ALA A 181 14.24 -5.29 0.91
CA ALA A 181 14.46 -5.90 -0.41
C ALA A 181 14.43 -7.44 -0.33
N GLU A 182 15.11 -8.04 0.67
CA GLU A 182 15.11 -9.49 0.89
C GLU A 182 13.71 -10.01 1.24
N ALA A 183 12.96 -9.28 2.06
CA ALA A 183 11.63 -9.68 2.50
C ALA A 183 10.60 -9.58 1.38
N THR A 184 10.62 -8.48 0.62
CA THR A 184 9.71 -8.21 -0.49
C THR A 184 9.89 -9.19 -1.65
N ALA A 185 11.13 -9.56 -1.97
CA ALA A 185 11.42 -10.51 -3.03
C ALA A 185 10.75 -11.90 -2.83
N ASP A 186 10.36 -12.21 -1.60
CA ASP A 186 9.69 -13.48 -1.27
C ASP A 186 8.18 -13.32 -1.03
N GLU A 187 7.62 -12.13 -1.22
CA GLU A 187 6.17 -11.93 -1.12
C GLU A 187 5.44 -12.54 -2.33
N PRO A 188 4.28 -13.18 -2.09
CA PRO A 188 3.46 -13.64 -3.21
C PRO A 188 3.05 -12.46 -4.11
N SER A 189 3.48 -12.46 -5.37
CA SER A 189 3.14 -11.44 -6.36
C SER A 189 2.97 -12.04 -7.75
N ASP A 190 2.12 -11.44 -8.56
CA ASP A 190 1.99 -11.69 -10.00
C ASP A 190 2.78 -10.66 -10.86
N ILE A 191 3.32 -9.66 -10.18
CA ILE A 191 4.30 -8.71 -10.73
C ILE A 191 5.55 -8.88 -9.87
N GLY A 192 6.63 -9.36 -10.45
CA GLY A 192 7.92 -9.42 -9.74
C GLY A 192 8.37 -8.01 -9.37
N ALA A 193 8.99 -7.85 -8.22
CA ALA A 193 9.63 -6.60 -7.82
C ALA A 193 11.04 -6.91 -7.30
N GLU A 194 12.03 -6.22 -7.85
CA GLU A 194 13.42 -6.31 -7.41
C GLU A 194 13.90 -4.93 -6.95
N PHE A 195 13.86 -4.68 -5.65
CA PHE A 195 14.40 -3.44 -5.08
C PHE A 195 15.92 -3.45 -5.14
N THR A 196 16.48 -2.82 -6.17
CA THR A 196 17.93 -2.71 -6.36
C THR A 196 18.43 -1.28 -6.22
N ASP A 197 17.54 -0.29 -6.31
CA ASP A 197 17.87 1.12 -6.22
C ASP A 197 17.61 1.66 -4.80
N PHE A 198 18.69 1.86 -4.06
CA PHE A 198 18.63 2.40 -2.71
C PHE A 198 18.12 3.84 -2.65
N GLU A 199 18.52 4.67 -3.59
CA GLU A 199 18.13 6.10 -3.61
C GLU A 199 16.64 6.23 -3.93
N ALA A 200 16.12 5.44 -4.87
CA ALA A 200 14.69 5.36 -5.15
C ALA A 200 13.91 4.86 -3.92
N TRP A 201 14.36 3.81 -3.26
CA TRP A 201 13.74 3.32 -2.03
C TRP A 201 13.74 4.37 -0.91
N VAL A 202 14.81 5.16 -0.78
CA VAL A 202 14.86 6.24 0.21
C VAL A 202 13.78 7.29 -0.10
N GLU A 203 13.63 7.68 -1.36
CA GLU A 203 12.61 8.67 -1.73
C GLU A 203 11.19 8.12 -1.62
N GLU A 204 10.92 6.94 -2.14
CA GLU A 204 9.57 6.38 -2.23
C GLU A 204 9.07 5.77 -0.91
N THR A 205 9.97 5.16 -0.12
CA THR A 205 9.62 4.39 1.08
C THR A 205 10.08 5.08 2.35
N TRP A 206 11.39 5.39 2.47
CA TRP A 206 11.95 5.89 3.72
C TRP A 206 11.49 7.30 4.07
N ARG A 207 11.34 8.16 3.06
CA ARG A 207 10.84 9.54 3.21
C ARG A 207 9.34 9.67 3.01
N HIS A 208 8.65 8.57 2.84
CA HIS A 208 7.20 8.59 2.63
C HIS A 208 6.48 9.24 3.83
N PRO A 209 5.58 10.23 3.63
CA PRO A 209 4.97 11.00 4.72
C PRO A 209 4.08 10.19 5.66
N LEU A 210 3.64 8.99 5.26
CA LEU A 210 2.93 8.09 6.16
C LEU A 210 3.88 7.27 7.04
N LEU A 211 5.15 7.10 6.68
CA LEU A 211 6.08 6.29 7.46
C LEU A 211 6.37 6.95 8.81
N ASP A 212 6.11 6.22 9.88
CA ASP A 212 6.41 6.63 11.26
C ASP A 212 7.57 5.80 11.80
N LEU A 213 8.75 6.41 11.84
CA LEU A 213 9.98 5.73 12.24
C LEU A 213 9.98 5.31 13.72
N GLU A 214 9.30 6.08 14.59
CA GLU A 214 9.19 5.74 16.02
C GLU A 214 8.27 4.55 16.28
N LEU A 215 7.30 4.34 15.39
CA LEU A 215 6.37 3.21 15.48
C LEU A 215 6.84 2.02 14.63
N THR A 216 7.75 2.23 13.68
CA THR A 216 8.42 1.15 12.94
C THR A 216 9.33 0.38 13.90
N SER A 217 9.01 -0.89 14.14
CA SER A 217 9.79 -1.74 15.07
C SER A 217 10.73 -2.66 14.30
N VAL A 218 11.94 -2.80 14.83
CA VAL A 218 13.04 -3.56 14.22
C VAL A 218 13.63 -4.52 15.26
N ALA A 219 13.60 -5.81 14.97
CA ALA A 219 14.32 -6.83 15.74
C ALA A 219 15.77 -6.91 15.26
N VAL A 220 16.70 -6.87 16.18
CA VAL A 220 18.14 -6.84 15.92
C VAL A 220 18.82 -8.04 16.59
N ALA A 221 19.62 -8.78 15.84
CA ALA A 221 20.48 -9.84 16.35
C ALA A 221 21.92 -9.62 15.83
N ASP A 222 22.90 -9.83 16.68
CA ASP A 222 24.33 -9.62 16.35
C ASP A 222 24.62 -8.25 15.72
N GLY A 223 23.90 -7.21 16.20
CA GLY A 223 24.04 -5.84 15.73
C GLY A 223 23.37 -5.53 14.38
N ARG A 224 22.66 -6.49 13.75
CA ARG A 224 22.03 -6.35 12.44
C ARG A 224 20.51 -6.44 12.53
N PRO A 225 19.75 -5.67 11.73
CA PRO A 225 18.31 -5.86 11.62
C PRO A 225 18.02 -7.22 10.98
N VAL A 226 17.13 -7.99 11.63
CA VAL A 226 16.78 -9.36 11.18
C VAL A 226 15.28 -9.56 10.98
N ALA A 227 14.46 -8.65 11.49
CA ALA A 227 13.04 -8.58 11.20
C ALA A 227 12.53 -7.17 11.48
N PHE A 228 11.44 -6.78 10.83
CA PHE A 228 10.84 -5.46 11.03
C PHE A 228 9.33 -5.47 10.79
N SER A 229 8.68 -4.43 11.28
CA SER A 229 7.31 -4.07 10.94
C SER A 229 7.26 -2.56 10.73
N ALA A 230 7.17 -2.14 9.46
CA ALA A 230 7.06 -0.74 9.08
C ALA A 230 5.66 -0.20 9.39
N ALA A 231 5.61 0.97 10.00
CA ALA A 231 4.40 1.63 10.45
C ALA A 231 4.05 2.81 9.54
N HIS A 232 2.91 2.77 8.88
CA HIS A 232 2.29 3.94 8.28
C HIS A 232 1.25 4.53 9.23
N THR A 233 1.10 5.85 9.23
CA THR A 233 0.16 6.52 10.12
C THR A 233 -0.62 7.63 9.42
N ASP A 234 -1.92 7.68 9.69
CA ASP A 234 -2.76 8.87 9.51
C ASP A 234 -3.05 9.44 10.91
N ARG A 235 -2.29 10.46 11.28
CA ARG A 235 -2.37 11.08 12.62
C ARG A 235 -3.71 11.80 12.81
N ALA A 236 -4.25 12.40 11.76
CA ALA A 236 -5.51 13.14 11.83
C ALA A 236 -6.68 12.21 12.13
N ARG A 237 -6.73 11.04 11.48
CA ARG A 237 -7.76 10.04 11.68
C ARG A 237 -7.40 9.01 12.77
N ARG A 238 -6.22 9.10 13.38
CA ARG A 238 -5.68 8.15 14.36
C ARG A 238 -5.70 6.70 13.86
N ARG A 239 -5.29 6.51 12.61
CA ARG A 239 -5.20 5.21 11.94
C ARG A 239 -3.74 4.81 11.78
N TYR A 240 -3.48 3.53 12.01
CA TYR A 240 -2.21 2.88 11.82
C TYR A 240 -2.32 1.84 10.70
N GLY A 241 -1.30 1.69 9.88
CA GLY A 241 -1.16 0.64 8.89
C GLY A 241 0.15 -0.12 9.10
N SER A 242 0.12 -1.45 9.12
CA SER A 242 1.34 -2.22 8.93
C SER A 242 1.65 -2.23 7.42
N ALA A 243 2.58 -1.39 7.00
CA ALA A 243 2.94 -1.24 5.59
C ALA A 243 3.69 -2.46 5.07
N MET A 244 4.72 -2.88 5.81
CA MET A 244 5.49 -4.09 5.53
C MET A 244 5.82 -4.79 6.85
N THR A 245 5.84 -6.12 6.84
CA THR A 245 6.32 -6.92 7.98
C THR A 245 7.08 -8.13 7.44
N GLY A 246 8.36 -8.20 7.74
CA GLY A 246 9.23 -9.23 7.19
C GLY A 246 10.34 -9.66 8.14
N ALA A 247 11.03 -10.74 7.76
CA ALA A 247 12.23 -11.22 8.41
C ALA A 247 13.23 -11.75 7.39
N ALA A 248 14.51 -11.52 7.63
CA ALA A 248 15.60 -12.09 6.86
C ALA A 248 15.46 -13.62 6.78
N ARG A 249 15.74 -14.20 5.62
CA ARG A 249 15.55 -15.64 5.34
C ARG A 249 16.18 -16.54 6.39
N ALA A 250 17.40 -16.20 6.83
CA ALA A 250 18.13 -16.93 7.86
C ALA A 250 17.49 -16.90 9.26
N PHE A 251 16.55 -15.99 9.48
CA PHE A 251 15.91 -15.77 10.79
C PHE A 251 14.41 -16.09 10.79
N ARG A 252 13.87 -16.59 9.67
CA ARG A 252 12.46 -17.02 9.58
C ARG A 252 12.15 -18.21 10.48
N GLY A 253 10.88 -18.38 10.80
CA GLY A 253 10.41 -19.45 11.69
C GLY A 253 10.71 -19.22 13.18
N ARG A 254 11.41 -18.14 13.54
CA ARG A 254 11.77 -17.80 14.93
C ARG A 254 10.80 -16.82 15.60
N GLY A 255 9.73 -16.41 14.93
CA GLY A 255 8.73 -15.49 15.46
C GLY A 255 9.16 -14.02 15.50
N LEU A 256 10.29 -13.64 14.88
CA LEU A 256 10.84 -12.27 14.99
C LEU A 256 10.01 -11.21 14.26
N ALA A 257 9.43 -11.52 13.10
CA ALA A 257 8.48 -10.63 12.42
C ALA A 257 7.23 -10.39 13.29
N LYS A 258 6.70 -11.43 13.93
CA LYS A 258 5.60 -11.32 14.91
C LYS A 258 6.01 -10.47 16.12
N LEU A 259 7.21 -10.62 16.62
CA LEU A 259 7.76 -9.81 17.74
C LEU A 259 7.82 -8.32 17.34
N ALA A 260 8.40 -8.00 16.19
CA ALA A 260 8.47 -6.63 15.69
C ALA A 260 7.07 -6.01 15.53
N LYS A 261 6.12 -6.75 14.92
CA LYS A 261 4.73 -6.30 14.78
C LYS A 261 4.03 -6.13 16.12
N ASN A 262 4.28 -7.00 17.09
CA ASN A 262 3.74 -6.88 18.44
C ASN A 262 4.21 -5.58 19.10
N ASP A 263 5.50 -5.29 19.07
CA ASP A 263 6.06 -4.05 19.61
C ASP A 263 5.50 -2.80 18.92
N SER A 264 5.46 -2.80 17.58
CA SER A 264 4.89 -1.69 16.78
C SER A 264 3.43 -1.41 17.14
N LEU A 265 2.59 -2.44 17.25
CA LEU A 265 1.17 -2.30 17.62
C LEU A 265 0.99 -1.77 19.04
N HIS A 266 1.81 -2.21 20.00
CA HIS A 266 1.78 -1.68 21.37
C HIS A 266 2.22 -0.22 21.43
N ARG A 267 3.25 0.18 20.67
CA ARG A 267 3.65 1.59 20.52
C ARG A 267 2.53 2.41 19.89
N ALA A 268 1.92 1.93 18.82
CA ALA A 268 0.80 2.62 18.16
C ALA A 268 -0.38 2.84 19.11
N ARG A 269 -0.75 1.81 19.90
CA ARG A 269 -1.80 1.96 20.92
C ARG A 269 -1.43 3.01 21.98
N ALA A 270 -0.19 2.97 22.47
CA ALA A 270 0.30 3.93 23.47
C ALA A 270 0.33 5.36 22.91
N ALA A 271 0.60 5.54 21.61
CA ALA A 271 0.53 6.82 20.91
C ALA A 271 -0.90 7.29 20.61
N GLY A 272 -1.93 6.51 20.96
CA GLY A 272 -3.34 6.88 20.84
C GLY A 272 -3.97 6.59 19.48
N TYR A 273 -3.38 5.75 18.65
CA TYR A 273 -4.02 5.22 17.44
C TYR A 273 -5.15 4.29 17.82
N ARG A 274 -6.24 4.35 17.09
CA ARG A 274 -7.49 3.66 17.42
C ARG A 274 -7.77 2.43 16.59
N GLU A 275 -7.30 2.44 15.35
CA GLU A 275 -7.52 1.38 14.37
C GLU A 275 -6.19 1.02 13.72
N ALA A 276 -5.97 -0.27 13.48
CA ALA A 276 -4.86 -0.75 12.69
C ALA A 276 -5.37 -1.53 11.48
N PHE A 277 -4.72 -1.30 10.34
CA PHE A 277 -5.02 -1.96 9.08
C PHE A 277 -3.78 -2.67 8.54
N THR A 278 -3.99 -3.70 7.76
CA THR A 278 -2.94 -4.39 6.99
C THR A 278 -3.58 -5.10 5.80
N GLY A 279 -2.83 -5.29 4.72
CA GLY A 279 -3.23 -6.07 3.56
C GLY A 279 -2.36 -7.31 3.43
N ASN A 280 -2.94 -8.43 2.99
CA ASN A 280 -2.17 -9.64 2.67
C ASN A 280 -2.82 -10.42 1.54
N ASP A 281 -1.97 -10.95 0.67
CA ASP A 281 -2.40 -11.95 -0.30
C ASP A 281 -3.02 -13.16 0.40
N THR A 282 -4.07 -13.74 -0.20
CA THR A 282 -4.74 -14.93 0.35
C THR A 282 -3.84 -16.16 0.41
N GLY A 283 -2.78 -16.21 -0.40
CA GLY A 283 -1.75 -17.25 -0.39
C GLY A 283 -0.69 -17.06 0.70
N ASN A 284 -0.62 -15.89 1.36
CA ASN A 284 0.35 -15.62 2.43
C ASN A 284 -0.13 -16.18 3.79
N GLY A 285 -0.27 -17.50 3.88
CA GLY A 285 -0.74 -18.18 5.09
C GLY A 285 0.01 -17.80 6.37
N PRO A 286 1.35 -17.70 6.37
CA PRO A 286 2.12 -17.29 7.55
C PRO A 286 1.72 -15.90 8.08
N MET A 287 1.56 -14.90 7.22
CA MET A 287 1.17 -13.55 7.63
C MET A 287 -0.29 -13.48 8.06
N LEU A 288 -1.18 -14.20 7.39
CA LEU A 288 -2.58 -14.31 7.81
C LEU A 288 -2.70 -14.94 9.21
N ALA A 289 -1.91 -15.96 9.52
CA ALA A 289 -1.87 -16.57 10.85
C ALA A 289 -1.36 -15.60 11.93
N ILE A 290 -0.33 -14.80 11.63
CA ILE A 290 0.18 -13.75 12.52
C ILE A 290 -0.91 -12.69 12.76
N ASN A 291 -1.58 -12.20 11.73
CA ASN A 291 -2.62 -11.19 11.84
C ASN A 291 -3.83 -11.72 12.65
N THR A 292 -4.25 -12.95 12.38
CA THR A 292 -5.31 -13.61 13.18
C THR A 292 -4.94 -13.70 14.65
N TRP A 293 -3.70 -14.05 14.96
CA TRP A 293 -3.22 -14.12 16.35
C TRP A 293 -3.27 -12.74 17.07
N PHE A 294 -3.08 -11.63 16.34
CA PHE A 294 -3.26 -10.28 16.89
C PHE A 294 -4.73 -9.88 17.05
N GLY A 295 -5.67 -10.64 16.50
CA GLY A 295 -7.10 -10.32 16.53
C GLY A 295 -7.57 -9.47 15.34
N TYR A 296 -6.76 -9.34 14.30
CA TYR A 296 -7.22 -8.73 13.05
C TYR A 296 -8.37 -9.53 12.43
N GLN A 297 -9.34 -8.83 11.89
CA GLN A 297 -10.48 -9.39 11.18
C GLN A 297 -10.52 -8.88 9.74
N ILE A 298 -10.89 -9.72 8.79
CA ILE A 298 -11.06 -9.32 7.40
C ILE A 298 -12.16 -8.26 7.33
N CYS A 299 -11.85 -7.09 6.78
CA CYS A 299 -12.79 -5.99 6.58
C CYS A 299 -13.11 -5.74 5.10
N ALA A 300 -12.24 -6.17 4.18
CA ALA A 300 -12.48 -6.14 2.75
C ALA A 300 -11.67 -7.22 2.04
N THR A 301 -12.06 -7.55 0.82
CA THR A 301 -11.30 -8.40 -0.10
C THR A 301 -11.17 -7.68 -1.43
N GLU A 302 -10.01 -7.75 -2.03
CA GLU A 302 -9.78 -7.32 -3.40
C GLU A 302 -9.39 -8.52 -4.26
N VAL A 303 -9.77 -8.44 -5.53
CA VAL A 303 -9.37 -9.39 -6.56
C VAL A 303 -8.51 -8.66 -7.58
N ARG A 304 -7.31 -9.15 -7.79
CA ARG A 304 -6.45 -8.68 -8.87
C ARG A 304 -7.11 -9.04 -10.21
N HIS A 305 -7.21 -8.09 -11.08
CA HIS A 305 -7.69 -8.27 -12.44
C HIS A 305 -6.59 -7.90 -13.42
N VAL A 306 -6.51 -8.63 -14.51
CA VAL A 306 -5.46 -8.49 -15.53
C VAL A 306 -6.10 -8.26 -16.89
N ARG A 307 -5.53 -7.35 -17.68
CA ARG A 307 -5.91 -7.07 -19.06
C ARG A 307 -4.68 -7.04 -19.94
N GLU A 308 -4.69 -7.80 -21.04
CA GLU A 308 -3.73 -7.65 -22.14
C GLU A 308 -4.16 -6.45 -23.00
N LEU A 309 -3.22 -5.56 -23.30
CA LEU A 309 -3.41 -4.49 -24.27
C LEU A 309 -2.98 -5.04 -25.63
N GLY A 310 -3.86 -4.97 -26.58
CA GLY A 310 -3.63 -5.47 -27.96
C GLY A 310 -2.82 -4.49 -28.82
#